data_687f31dc2d44756001168ded5ed4a371
#
_entry.id   687f31dc2d44756001168ded5ed4a371
#
_cell.length_a   1.000
_cell.length_b   1.000
_cell.length_c   1.000
_cell.angle_alpha   90.00
_cell.angle_beta   90.00
_cell.angle_gamma   90.00
#
_symmetry.space_group_name_H-M   'P 1'
#
loop_
_entity.id
_entity.type
_entity.pdbx_description
1 polymer ?
#
loop_
_entity_poly.entity_id
_entity_poly.type
_entity_poly.pdbx_seq_one_letter_code
_entity_poly.pdbx_strand_id
1 'polypeptide(L)'
;TNELKTTGEMGENLKTIYQNNRHLGRPLVSEEDGRIEEAGAMSSIILSQRTNNLPRFIRSQLTHIILFDCRSTKSEMMTIFDEFFHCDKDVFNEILRRTYDNPKEKYNFLFIDLGSSKVYKNFETEFIIPKNYI
;
A
#
# COMPACT_ATOMS: atom_id res chain seq x y z
N THR A 1 18.49 12.34 -2.02
CA THR A 1 17.23 11.57 -1.99
C THR A 1 17.53 10.11 -1.70
N ASN A 2 17.00 9.65 -0.60
CA ASN A 2 17.18 8.27 -0.16
C ASN A 2 16.23 7.35 -0.94
N GLU A 3 16.61 6.98 -2.14
CA GLU A 3 15.90 5.97 -2.89
C GLU A 3 16.28 4.58 -2.38
N LEU A 4 15.31 3.71 -2.19
CA LEU A 4 15.56 2.30 -1.94
C LEU A 4 16.09 1.67 -3.22
N LYS A 5 17.37 1.32 -3.23
CA LYS A 5 18.01 0.70 -4.37
C LYS A 5 17.70 -0.78 -4.43
N THR A 6 17.44 -1.28 -5.63
CA THR A 6 17.24 -2.71 -5.87
C THR A 6 18.54 -3.44 -6.20
N THR A 7 19.64 -2.71 -6.32
CA THR A 7 20.99 -3.22 -6.62
C THR A 7 21.86 -3.19 -5.37
N GLY A 8 22.80 -4.14 -5.28
CA GLY A 8 23.66 -4.30 -4.13
C GLY A 8 23.06 -5.19 -3.05
N GLU A 9 23.85 -5.47 -2.01
CA GLU A 9 23.49 -6.42 -0.94
C GLU A 9 22.21 -6.00 -0.19
N MET A 10 22.10 -4.73 0.15
CA MET A 10 20.90 -4.21 0.85
C MET A 10 19.64 -4.33 -0.02
N GLY A 11 19.74 -4.05 -1.32
CA GLY A 11 18.63 -4.19 -2.26
C GLY A 11 18.19 -5.65 -2.40
N GLU A 12 19.11 -6.59 -2.50
CA GLU A 12 18.81 -8.02 -2.58
C GLU A 12 18.22 -8.54 -1.26
N ASN A 13 18.68 -8.08 -0.12
CA ASN A 13 18.13 -8.44 1.19
C ASN A 13 16.68 -7.95 1.33
N LEU A 14 16.40 -6.71 0.96
CA LEU A 14 15.03 -6.18 0.95
C LEU A 14 14.13 -6.97 0.01
N LYS A 15 14.61 -7.29 -1.19
CA LYS A 15 13.87 -8.11 -2.16
C LYS A 15 13.52 -9.48 -1.57
N THR A 16 14.47 -10.15 -0.94
CA THR A 16 14.26 -11.44 -0.30
C THR A 16 13.22 -11.34 0.83
N ILE A 17 13.29 -10.33 1.67
CA ILE A 17 12.34 -10.09 2.75
C ILE A 17 10.92 -9.93 2.18
N TYR A 18 10.73 -9.09 1.18
CA TYR A 18 9.41 -8.84 0.62
C TYR A 18 8.85 -10.00 -0.21
N GLN A 19 9.70 -10.77 -0.85
CA GLN A 19 9.28 -11.96 -1.60
C GLN A 19 8.91 -13.13 -0.69
N ASN A 20 9.55 -13.25 0.46
CA ASN A 20 9.43 -14.38 1.38
C ASN A 20 8.79 -14.00 2.73
N ASN A 21 8.13 -12.86 2.84
CA ASN A 21 7.57 -12.36 4.09
C ASN A 21 6.62 -13.35 4.79
N ARG A 22 5.95 -14.21 4.03
CA ARG A 22 5.05 -15.23 4.58
C ARG A 22 5.79 -16.32 5.36
N HIS A 23 7.09 -16.47 5.16
CA HIS A 23 7.91 -17.52 5.74
C HIS A 23 8.93 -17.02 6.77
N LEU A 24 8.93 -15.70 7.06
CA LEU A 24 9.94 -15.09 7.94
C LEU A 24 9.54 -15.08 9.42
N GLY A 25 8.31 -15.48 9.76
CA GLY A 25 7.90 -15.59 11.14
C GLY A 25 8.55 -16.78 11.84
N ARG A 26 8.60 -16.76 13.19
CA ARG A 26 9.07 -17.92 13.96
C ARG A 26 8.07 -19.06 13.86
N PRO A 27 8.53 -20.30 13.65
CA PRO A 27 7.66 -21.44 13.73
C PRO A 27 7.05 -21.54 15.13
N LEU A 28 5.73 -21.66 15.18
CA LEU A 28 5.01 -21.96 16.42
C LEU A 28 5.04 -23.48 16.61
N VAL A 29 5.59 -23.91 17.73
CA VAL A 29 5.56 -25.33 18.12
C VAL A 29 4.36 -25.50 19.06
N SER A 30 3.45 -26.40 18.72
CA SER A 30 2.34 -26.73 19.61
C SER A 30 2.89 -27.42 20.88
N GLU A 31 2.53 -26.91 22.04
CA GLU A 31 2.97 -27.49 23.31
C GLU A 31 2.35 -28.89 23.57
N GLU A 32 1.20 -29.17 22.94
CA GLU A 32 0.47 -30.42 23.18
C GLU A 32 1.04 -31.62 22.42
N ASP A 33 1.46 -31.41 21.17
CA ASP A 33 1.87 -32.52 20.28
C ASP A 33 3.23 -32.32 19.63
N GLY A 34 3.91 -31.21 19.88
CA GLY A 34 5.20 -30.87 19.28
C GLY A 34 5.17 -30.59 17.79
N ARG A 35 3.99 -30.44 17.19
CA ARG A 35 3.86 -30.09 15.77
C ARG A 35 4.33 -28.67 15.52
N ILE A 36 5.09 -28.50 14.44
CA ILE A 36 5.44 -27.18 13.93
C ILE A 36 4.24 -26.65 13.17
N GLU A 37 3.54 -25.67 13.75
CA GLU A 37 2.56 -24.90 13.03
C GLU A 37 3.27 -23.83 12.21
N GLU A 38 2.74 -23.55 11.01
CA GLU A 38 3.29 -22.48 10.18
C GLU A 38 3.33 -21.17 10.97
N ALA A 39 4.50 -20.58 11.02
CA ALA A 39 4.71 -19.31 11.69
C ALA A 39 3.92 -18.21 11.02
N GLY A 40 3.44 -17.27 11.80
CA GLY A 40 2.85 -16.05 11.30
C GLY A 40 3.81 -15.31 10.35
N ALA A 41 3.24 -14.74 9.30
CA ALA A 41 3.98 -13.88 8.41
C ALA A 41 4.52 -12.63 9.13
N MET A 42 5.64 -12.13 8.69
CA MET A 42 6.16 -10.84 9.16
C MET A 42 5.37 -9.71 8.50
N SER A 43 4.91 -8.75 9.29
CA SER A 43 4.33 -7.52 8.78
C SER A 43 5.39 -6.42 8.76
N SER A 44 5.37 -5.59 7.74
CA SER A 44 6.28 -4.45 7.63
C SER A 44 5.52 -3.18 7.21
N ILE A 45 6.00 -2.04 7.66
CA ILE A 45 5.48 -0.73 7.28
C ILE A 45 6.63 0.08 6.71
N ILE A 46 6.42 0.65 5.52
CA ILE A 46 7.39 1.53 4.87
C ILE A 46 6.82 2.93 4.82
N LEU A 47 7.61 3.90 5.26
CA LEU A 47 7.32 5.32 5.10
C LEU A 47 8.16 5.87 3.95
N SER A 48 7.52 6.55 3.01
CA SER A 48 8.19 7.18 1.89
C SER A 48 7.56 8.52 1.57
N GLN A 49 8.37 9.50 1.20
CA GLN A 49 7.88 10.80 0.74
C GLN A 49 7.27 10.72 -0.66
N ARG A 50 7.70 9.76 -1.47
CA ARG A 50 7.23 9.57 -2.84
C ARG A 50 7.05 8.09 -3.15
N THR A 51 5.95 7.76 -3.79
CA THR A 51 5.68 6.40 -4.27
C THR A 51 6.73 5.95 -5.27
N ASN A 52 7.16 6.84 -6.15
CA ASN A 52 8.17 6.55 -7.17
C ASN A 52 9.55 6.23 -6.59
N ASN A 53 9.84 6.61 -5.34
CA ASN A 53 11.07 6.26 -4.65
C ASN A 53 11.07 4.80 -4.15
N LEU A 54 9.90 4.16 -4.10
CA LEU A 54 9.81 2.75 -3.78
C LEU A 54 10.09 1.93 -5.04
N PRO A 55 10.98 0.94 -4.98
CA PRO A 55 11.19 0.03 -6.10
C PRO A 55 9.90 -0.68 -6.51
N ARG A 56 9.76 -0.96 -7.80
CA ARG A 56 8.55 -1.59 -8.33
C ARG A 56 8.23 -2.93 -7.67
N PHE A 57 9.23 -3.71 -7.33
CA PHE A 57 9.01 -5.00 -6.67
C PHE A 57 8.39 -4.84 -5.28
N ILE A 58 8.72 -3.77 -4.55
CA ILE A 58 8.09 -3.44 -3.26
C ILE A 58 6.65 -2.99 -3.49
N ARG A 59 6.41 -2.08 -4.44
CA ARG A 59 5.06 -1.62 -4.76
C ARG A 59 4.12 -2.77 -5.14
N SER A 60 4.63 -3.76 -5.85
CA SER A 60 3.84 -4.95 -6.22
C SER A 60 3.50 -5.87 -5.05
N GLN A 61 4.20 -5.75 -3.93
CA GLN A 61 3.96 -6.55 -2.72
C GLN A 61 3.12 -5.85 -1.66
N LEU A 62 2.74 -4.60 -1.88
CA LEU A 62 1.92 -3.84 -0.94
C LEU A 62 0.53 -4.45 -0.81
N THR A 63 0.04 -4.55 0.41
CA THR A 63 -1.32 -4.99 0.71
C THR A 63 -2.22 -3.82 1.08
N HIS A 64 -1.67 -2.81 1.70
CA HIS A 64 -2.39 -1.61 2.12
C HIS A 64 -1.54 -0.38 1.86
N ILE A 65 -2.20 0.72 1.54
CA ILE A 65 -1.55 2.02 1.30
C ILE A 65 -2.29 3.09 2.10
N ILE A 66 -1.53 3.91 2.81
CA ILE A 66 -2.01 5.16 3.38
C ILE A 66 -1.39 6.28 2.57
N LEU A 67 -2.23 7.03 1.89
CA LEU A 67 -1.81 8.07 0.96
C LEU A 67 -2.22 9.44 1.49
N PHE A 68 -1.22 10.27 1.79
CA PHE A 68 -1.44 11.69 2.05
C PHE A 68 -1.53 12.47 0.75
N ASP A 69 -2.01 13.71 0.81
CA ASP A 69 -2.25 14.51 -0.39
C ASP A 69 -0.97 14.70 -1.22
N CYS A 70 -0.96 14.12 -2.40
CA CYS A 70 0.14 14.17 -3.36
C CYS A 70 -0.26 14.83 -4.69
N ARG A 71 -1.41 15.51 -4.73
CA ARG A 71 -1.97 16.08 -5.96
C ARG A 71 -1.11 17.16 -6.62
N SER A 72 -0.18 17.73 -5.87
CA SER A 72 0.80 18.68 -6.41
C SER A 72 1.83 18.05 -7.35
N THR A 73 1.98 16.73 -7.31
CA THR A 73 2.97 16.00 -8.13
C THR A 73 2.25 15.10 -9.12
N LYS A 74 2.20 15.51 -10.39
CA LYS A 74 1.49 14.79 -11.45
C LYS A 74 2.02 13.37 -11.67
N SER A 75 3.33 13.17 -11.62
CA SER A 75 3.93 11.85 -11.82
C SER A 75 3.56 10.85 -10.71
N GLU A 76 3.46 11.31 -9.47
CA GLU A 76 2.98 10.50 -8.35
C GLU A 76 1.53 10.08 -8.53
N MET A 77 0.69 11.03 -8.93
CA MET A 77 -0.72 10.79 -9.19
C MET A 77 -0.94 9.75 -10.28
N MET A 78 -0.18 9.85 -11.37
CA MET A 78 -0.25 8.89 -12.47
C MET A 78 0.18 7.50 -12.03
N THR A 79 1.26 7.38 -11.29
CA THR A 79 1.75 6.09 -10.78
C THR A 79 0.72 5.43 -9.86
N ILE A 80 0.15 6.20 -8.95
CA ILE A 80 -0.86 5.70 -8.01
C ILE A 80 -2.12 5.24 -8.75
N PHE A 81 -2.59 6.03 -9.70
CA PHE A 81 -3.74 5.67 -10.51
C PHE A 81 -3.50 4.40 -11.33
N ASP A 82 -2.39 4.34 -12.05
CA ASP A 82 -2.08 3.23 -12.94
C ASP A 82 -1.83 1.91 -12.20
N GLU A 83 -1.18 1.97 -11.05
CA GLU A 83 -0.78 0.77 -10.31
C GLU A 83 -1.84 0.29 -9.30
N PHE A 84 -2.60 1.19 -8.69
CA PHE A 84 -3.44 0.85 -7.54
C PHE A 84 -4.94 1.06 -7.75
N PHE A 85 -5.36 1.75 -8.79
CA PHE A 85 -6.76 2.01 -9.06
C PHE A 85 -7.20 1.35 -10.36
N HIS A 86 -8.36 0.71 -10.32
CA HIS A 86 -8.99 0.05 -11.47
C HIS A 86 -10.36 0.66 -11.75
N CYS A 87 -10.40 1.98 -11.86
CA CYS A 87 -11.62 2.73 -12.12
C CYS A 87 -11.35 3.85 -13.11
N ASP A 88 -12.42 4.50 -13.56
CA ASP A 88 -12.27 5.66 -14.43
C ASP A 88 -11.54 6.81 -13.73
N LYS A 89 -10.79 7.58 -14.52
CA LYS A 89 -10.02 8.71 -14.01
C LYS A 89 -10.89 9.76 -13.32
N ASP A 90 -12.12 9.96 -13.81
CA ASP A 90 -13.06 10.89 -13.19
C ASP A 90 -13.49 10.44 -11.81
N VAL A 91 -13.70 9.14 -11.62
CA VAL A 91 -14.00 8.54 -10.32
C VAL A 91 -12.81 8.70 -9.37
N PHE A 92 -11.60 8.46 -9.85
CA PHE A 92 -10.38 8.65 -9.08
C PHE A 92 -10.22 10.10 -8.62
N ASN A 93 -10.39 11.06 -9.52
CA ASN A 93 -10.31 12.48 -9.19
C ASN A 93 -11.37 12.90 -8.16
N GLU A 94 -12.57 12.36 -8.26
CA GLU A 94 -13.65 12.63 -7.30
C GLU A 94 -13.34 12.07 -5.90
N ILE A 95 -12.75 10.88 -5.83
CA ILE A 95 -12.28 10.29 -4.56
C ILE A 95 -11.24 11.20 -3.90
N LEU A 96 -10.27 11.69 -4.67
CA LEU A 96 -9.24 12.60 -4.16
C LEU A 96 -9.85 13.92 -3.68
N ARG A 97 -10.77 14.46 -4.44
CA ARG A 97 -11.47 15.70 -4.08
C ARG A 97 -12.23 15.55 -2.76
N ARG A 98 -12.97 14.49 -2.62
CA ARG A 98 -13.73 14.22 -1.38
C ARG A 98 -12.84 13.94 -0.19
N THR A 99 -11.66 13.40 -0.42
CA THR A 99 -10.70 13.11 0.65
C THR A 99 -10.00 14.37 1.15
N TYR A 100 -9.55 15.24 0.25
CA TYR A 100 -8.58 16.29 0.60
C TYR A 100 -9.11 17.72 0.53
N ASP A 101 -10.22 17.99 -0.15
CA ASP A 101 -10.64 19.37 -0.46
C ASP A 101 -11.46 20.06 0.64
N ASN A 102 -11.68 19.43 1.78
CA ASN A 102 -12.37 20.11 2.87
C ASN A 102 -11.40 21.01 3.66
N PRO A 103 -11.55 22.34 3.60
CA PRO A 103 -10.62 23.26 4.28
C PRO A 103 -10.72 23.21 5.81
N LYS A 104 -11.80 22.65 6.35
CA LYS A 104 -11.99 22.49 7.81
C LYS A 104 -11.31 21.24 8.35
N GLU A 105 -11.01 20.28 7.50
CA GLU A 105 -10.36 19.04 7.87
C GLU A 105 -8.87 19.11 7.52
N LYS A 106 -8.02 18.76 8.49
CA LYS A 106 -6.59 18.66 8.32
C LYS A 106 -6.15 17.21 8.48
N TYR A 107 -5.07 16.87 7.81
CA TYR A 107 -4.42 15.55 7.94
C TYR A 107 -5.26 14.38 7.46
N ASN A 108 -6.17 14.60 6.53
CA ASN A 108 -6.89 13.54 5.86
C ASN A 108 -5.95 12.67 5.03
N PHE A 109 -6.25 11.41 4.98
CA PHE A 109 -5.54 10.44 4.15
C PHE A 109 -6.52 9.50 3.46
N LEU A 110 -6.06 8.93 2.37
CA LEU A 110 -6.76 7.88 1.67
C LEU A 110 -6.17 6.53 2.11
N PHE A 111 -7.02 5.64 2.57
CA PHE A 111 -6.63 4.28 2.93
C PHE A 111 -7.09 3.32 1.84
N ILE A 112 -6.15 2.58 1.26
CA ILE A 112 -6.41 1.66 0.17
C ILE A 112 -6.10 0.24 0.65
N ASP A 113 -7.11 -0.62 0.66
CA ASP A 113 -6.96 -2.05 0.89
C ASP A 113 -6.91 -2.75 -0.47
N LEU A 114 -5.70 -3.11 -0.90
CA LEU A 114 -5.48 -3.72 -2.21
C LEU A 114 -6.04 -5.15 -2.29
N GLY A 115 -6.07 -5.87 -1.17
CA GLY A 115 -6.58 -7.23 -1.14
C GLY A 115 -8.09 -7.31 -1.37
N SER A 116 -8.86 -6.40 -0.79
CA SER A 116 -10.32 -6.32 -0.96
C SER A 116 -10.76 -5.35 -2.04
N SER A 117 -9.84 -4.59 -2.64
CA SER A 117 -10.10 -3.52 -3.60
C SER A 117 -11.03 -2.43 -3.03
N LYS A 118 -10.87 -2.12 -1.76
CA LYS A 118 -11.66 -1.11 -1.07
C LYS A 118 -10.83 0.13 -0.77
N VAL A 119 -11.49 1.28 -0.80
CA VAL A 119 -10.88 2.59 -0.59
C VAL A 119 -11.68 3.35 0.45
N TYR A 120 -10.98 3.95 1.41
CA TYR A 120 -11.58 4.66 2.53
C TYR A 120 -10.99 6.05 2.69
N LYS A 121 -11.83 7.01 3.05
CA LYS A 121 -11.37 8.28 3.61
C LYS A 121 -11.04 8.05 5.07
N ASN A 122 -9.79 8.32 5.45
CA ASN A 122 -9.28 7.98 6.76
C ASN A 122 -9.44 6.45 6.98
N PHE A 123 -9.89 5.99 8.12
CA PHE A 123 -10.26 4.59 8.34
C PHE A 123 -11.78 4.39 8.50
N GLU A 124 -12.56 5.40 8.20
CA GLU A 124 -13.96 5.48 8.62
C GLU A 124 -14.96 5.39 7.47
N THR A 125 -14.72 6.11 6.37
CA THR A 125 -15.70 6.26 5.30
C THR A 125 -15.26 5.53 4.05
N GLU A 126 -15.96 4.44 3.70
CA GLU A 126 -15.73 3.69 2.48
C GLU A 126 -16.30 4.46 1.26
N PHE A 127 -15.50 4.55 0.21
CA PHE A 127 -15.96 4.99 -1.10
C PHE A 127 -16.54 3.82 -1.87
N ILE A 128 -17.82 3.87 -2.18
CA ILE A 128 -18.48 2.85 -3.00
C ILE A 128 -18.29 3.21 -4.46
N ILE A 129 -17.48 2.41 -5.18
CA ILE A 129 -17.26 2.60 -6.62
C ILE A 129 -18.29 1.78 -7.38
N PRO A 130 -19.17 2.40 -8.20
CA PRO A 130 -20.13 1.67 -9.00
C PRO A 130 -19.45 0.70 -9.96
N LYS A 131 -20.02 -0.48 -10.15
CA LYS A 131 -19.43 -1.54 -11.00
C LYS A 131 -19.24 -1.13 -12.46
N ASN A 132 -20.05 -0.21 -12.95
CA ASN A 132 -19.96 0.31 -14.32
C ASN A 132 -18.77 1.28 -14.54
N TYR A 133 -18.03 1.60 -13.50
CA TYR A 133 -16.83 2.45 -13.56
C TYR A 133 -15.53 1.70 -13.22
N ILE A 134 -15.59 0.40 -13.18
CA ILE A 134 -14.41 -0.45 -12.92
C ILE A 134 -13.90 -1.03 -14.25
#